data_90c785cbfcf4514ffb71ea4f443435cd
#
_entry.id   90c785cbfcf4514ffb71ea4f443435cd
#
_cell.length_a   1.000
_cell.length_b   1.000
_cell.length_c   1.000
_cell.angle_alpha   90.00
_cell.angle_beta   90.00
_cell.angle_gamma   90.00
#
_symmetry.space_group_name_H-M   'P 1'
#
loop_
_entity.id
_entity.type
_entity.pdbx_description
1 polymer ?
#
loop_
_entity_poly.entity_id
_entity_poly.type
_entity_poly.pdbx_seq_one_letter_code
_entity_poly.pdbx_strand_id
1 'polypeptide(L)'
;MLIIGERINSSRKPIARAIGAYDTAFIQNEARIQAESGADYIDVNAGAFMGEEADRLKWVVETVQQATELPLCLDSADPKVIEAVTPLVKAPPMINSITYESERLKVILPLAAEHKAKVIALCQAEAALAHTTEAKVELAAKLAEESVSAGVPLDDLYIDPLIFPLANDTKAALAALEAISRIMNNHPGVHTTCGLTNISYGLPERKLVNRTFLISAIAFGLDAAILDPTDKKLYGALKTAVMVMGRDNFCMDYIAAFRQGRLG
;
A
#
# COMPACT_ATOMS: atom_id res chain seq x y z
N MET A 1 7.69 5.56 -9.29
CA MET A 1 6.54 4.80 -8.71
C MET A 1 6.97 4.24 -7.37
N LEU A 2 6.19 4.47 -6.32
CA LEU A 2 6.49 4.07 -4.95
C LEU A 2 6.07 2.61 -4.71
N ILE A 3 6.93 1.82 -4.04
CA ILE A 3 6.72 0.40 -3.76
C ILE A 3 6.58 0.19 -2.26
N ILE A 4 5.43 -0.31 -1.82
CA ILE A 4 5.14 -0.68 -0.45
C ILE A 4 5.24 -2.20 -0.35
N GLY A 5 6.23 -2.71 0.38
CA GLY A 5 6.51 -4.14 0.47
C GLY A 5 5.54 -4.87 1.38
N GLU A 6 4.75 -5.83 0.86
CA GLU A 6 3.63 -6.48 1.54
C GLU A 6 3.98 -7.73 2.36
N ARG A 7 5.26 -8.07 2.51
CA ARG A 7 5.63 -9.41 3.00
C ARG A 7 5.45 -9.62 4.50
N ILE A 8 5.55 -8.55 5.32
CA ILE A 8 5.40 -8.65 6.80
C ILE A 8 3.93 -8.45 7.18
N ASN A 9 3.08 -9.37 6.74
CA ASN A 9 1.65 -9.37 7.04
C ASN A 9 1.24 -10.67 7.72
N SER A 10 0.58 -10.56 8.88
CA SER A 10 0.18 -11.70 9.73
C SER A 10 -0.89 -12.61 9.10
N SER A 11 -1.51 -12.23 7.99
CA SER A 11 -2.36 -13.12 7.19
C SER A 11 -1.55 -14.25 6.53
N ARG A 12 -0.24 -14.08 6.38
CA ARG A 12 0.70 -15.08 5.82
C ARG A 12 1.16 -16.01 6.96
N LYS A 13 0.88 -17.30 6.85
CA LYS A 13 1.18 -18.31 7.89
C LYS A 13 2.63 -18.28 8.44
N PRO A 14 3.70 -18.14 7.61
CA PRO A 14 5.06 -18.05 8.14
C PRO A 14 5.29 -16.80 8.99
N ILE A 15 4.74 -15.66 8.58
CA ILE A 15 4.82 -14.39 9.29
C ILE A 15 4.05 -14.46 10.61
N ALA A 16 2.79 -14.95 10.58
CA ALA A 16 2.00 -15.14 11.80
C ALA A 16 2.73 -16.02 12.82
N ARG A 17 3.37 -17.10 12.37
CA ARG A 17 4.17 -17.97 13.25
C ARG A 17 5.35 -17.22 13.87
N ALA A 18 6.09 -16.46 13.05
CA ALA A 18 7.25 -15.70 13.51
C ALA A 18 6.86 -14.59 14.50
N ILE A 19 5.78 -13.84 14.22
CA ILE A 19 5.24 -12.83 15.15
C ILE A 19 4.76 -13.50 16.45
N GLY A 20 4.04 -14.62 16.36
CA GLY A 20 3.56 -15.37 17.52
C GLY A 20 4.68 -15.88 18.41
N ALA A 21 5.82 -16.26 17.84
CA ALA A 21 6.99 -16.74 18.55
C ALA A 21 8.01 -15.64 18.90
N TYR A 22 7.78 -14.38 18.53
CA TYR A 22 8.76 -13.29 18.65
C TYR A 22 10.11 -13.61 17.98
N ASP A 23 10.05 -14.24 16.79
CA ASP A 23 11.24 -14.60 16.02
C ASP A 23 11.83 -13.36 15.32
N THR A 24 12.66 -12.64 16.06
CA THR A 24 13.34 -11.42 15.63
C THR A 24 14.14 -11.65 14.36
N ALA A 25 14.90 -12.76 14.28
CA ALA A 25 15.79 -13.02 13.15
C ALA A 25 15.00 -13.21 11.85
N PHE A 26 13.88 -13.91 11.90
CA PHE A 26 13.00 -14.12 10.74
C PHE A 26 12.39 -12.80 10.25
N ILE A 27 11.80 -11.99 11.12
CA ILE A 27 11.18 -10.71 10.75
C ILE A 27 12.21 -9.72 10.20
N GLN A 28 13.38 -9.62 10.85
CA GLN A 28 14.48 -8.77 10.34
C GLN A 28 14.98 -9.20 8.97
N ASN A 29 15.05 -10.51 8.72
CA ASN A 29 15.44 -11.02 7.41
C ASN A 29 14.41 -10.67 6.33
N GLU A 30 13.11 -10.80 6.63
CA GLU A 30 12.03 -10.39 5.72
C GLU A 30 12.08 -8.89 5.41
N ALA A 31 12.40 -8.04 6.40
CA ALA A 31 12.56 -6.60 6.19
C ALA A 31 13.75 -6.29 5.26
N ARG A 32 14.95 -6.90 5.53
CA ARG A 32 16.13 -6.70 4.68
C ARG A 32 15.91 -7.15 3.25
N ILE A 33 15.32 -8.31 3.05
CA ILE A 33 15.05 -8.84 1.69
C ILE A 33 14.15 -7.88 0.91
N GLN A 34 13.12 -7.30 1.52
CA GLN A 34 12.24 -6.32 0.86
C GLN A 34 13.00 -5.03 0.52
N ALA A 35 13.78 -4.51 1.46
CA ALA A 35 14.59 -3.31 1.25
C ALA A 35 15.61 -3.50 0.10
N GLU A 36 16.34 -4.60 0.09
CA GLU A 36 17.30 -4.97 -0.96
C GLU A 36 16.61 -5.21 -2.32
N SER A 37 15.35 -5.66 -2.30
CA SER A 37 14.54 -5.86 -3.50
C SER A 37 13.93 -4.57 -4.05
N GLY A 38 14.10 -3.43 -3.36
CA GLY A 38 13.69 -2.11 -3.86
C GLY A 38 12.33 -1.65 -3.39
N ALA A 39 11.89 -2.07 -2.22
CA ALA A 39 10.79 -1.42 -1.51
C ALA A 39 11.20 0.00 -1.08
N ASP A 40 10.25 0.93 -1.09
CA ASP A 40 10.38 2.29 -0.56
C ASP A 40 9.82 2.37 0.86
N TYR A 41 8.80 1.57 1.16
CA TYR A 41 8.19 1.37 2.47
C TYR A 41 8.07 -0.11 2.79
N ILE A 42 8.11 -0.46 4.08
CA ILE A 42 7.79 -1.82 4.56
C ILE A 42 6.42 -1.78 5.23
N ASP A 43 5.43 -2.46 4.63
CA ASP A 43 4.12 -2.66 5.26
C ASP A 43 4.23 -3.67 6.40
N VAL A 44 3.66 -3.31 7.55
CA VAL A 44 3.70 -4.12 8.77
C VAL A 44 2.30 -4.30 9.34
N ASN A 45 1.85 -5.56 9.45
CA ASN A 45 0.52 -5.92 9.90
C ASN A 45 0.57 -7.06 10.92
N ALA A 46 -0.15 -6.91 12.04
CA ALA A 46 -0.35 -7.91 13.08
C ALA A 46 -1.83 -8.26 13.30
N GLY A 47 -2.73 -7.93 12.37
CA GLY A 47 -4.18 -8.04 12.50
C GLY A 47 -4.73 -9.46 12.75
N ALA A 48 -3.93 -10.51 12.52
CA ALA A 48 -4.32 -11.88 12.88
C ALA A 48 -4.31 -12.14 14.40
N PHE A 49 -3.72 -11.25 15.21
CA PHE A 49 -3.60 -11.39 16.66
C PHE A 49 -4.67 -10.58 17.38
N MET A 50 -5.93 -10.97 17.20
CA MET A 50 -7.08 -10.31 17.86
C MET A 50 -6.90 -10.20 19.37
N GLY A 51 -7.06 -8.97 19.92
CA GLY A 51 -6.85 -8.69 21.34
C GLY A 51 -5.40 -8.44 21.78
N GLU A 52 -4.41 -8.88 20.98
CA GLU A 52 -2.97 -8.64 21.21
C GLU A 52 -2.33 -7.81 20.07
N GLU A 53 -3.12 -7.34 19.10
CA GLU A 53 -2.63 -6.71 17.88
C GLU A 53 -1.69 -5.54 18.15
N ALA A 54 -2.05 -4.65 19.10
CA ALA A 54 -1.23 -3.49 19.41
C ALA A 54 0.16 -3.87 19.93
N ASP A 55 0.25 -4.84 20.84
CA ASP A 55 1.52 -5.26 21.43
C ASP A 55 2.38 -6.02 20.40
N ARG A 56 1.73 -6.85 19.58
CA ARG A 56 2.41 -7.56 18.49
C ARG A 56 2.93 -6.59 17.43
N LEU A 57 2.14 -5.58 17.03
CA LEU A 57 2.55 -4.60 16.03
C LEU A 57 3.66 -3.69 16.57
N LYS A 58 3.63 -3.28 17.85
CA LYS A 58 4.74 -2.56 18.50
C LYS A 58 6.05 -3.34 18.35
N TRP A 59 6.02 -4.62 18.73
CA TRP A 59 7.22 -5.46 18.60
C TRP A 59 7.69 -5.61 17.13
N VAL A 60 6.77 -5.76 16.17
CA VAL A 60 7.12 -5.82 14.75
C VAL A 60 7.77 -4.53 14.30
N VAL A 61 7.21 -3.36 14.64
CA VAL A 61 7.76 -2.03 14.32
C VAL A 61 9.19 -1.91 14.85
N GLU A 62 9.41 -2.20 16.13
CA GLU A 62 10.73 -2.13 16.75
C GLU A 62 11.73 -3.09 16.08
N THR A 63 11.28 -4.32 15.77
CA THR A 63 12.10 -5.36 15.13
C THR A 63 12.52 -4.97 13.71
N VAL A 64 11.60 -4.46 12.91
CA VAL A 64 11.86 -4.04 11.51
C VAL A 64 12.81 -2.84 11.47
N GLN A 65 12.62 -1.85 12.35
CA GLN A 65 13.46 -0.66 12.44
C GLN A 65 14.91 -0.93 12.91
N GLN A 66 15.19 -2.12 13.42
CA GLN A 66 16.55 -2.57 13.70
C GLN A 66 17.24 -3.17 12.46
N ALA A 67 16.48 -3.51 11.44
CA ALA A 67 16.98 -4.22 10.26
C ALA A 67 17.09 -3.35 9.00
N THR A 68 16.36 -2.24 8.94
CA THR A 68 16.34 -1.32 7.79
C THR A 68 16.02 0.11 8.24
N GLU A 69 16.52 1.10 7.50
CA GLU A 69 16.19 2.52 7.67
C GLU A 69 14.95 2.94 6.84
N LEU A 70 14.34 2.03 6.09
CA LEU A 70 13.14 2.36 5.32
C LEU A 70 11.97 2.75 6.24
N PRO A 71 11.17 3.74 5.86
CA PRO A 71 9.98 4.09 6.59
C PRO A 71 8.95 2.94 6.54
N LEU A 72 8.06 2.92 7.53
CA LEU A 72 7.06 1.87 7.68
C LEU A 72 5.69 2.32 7.17
N CYS A 73 4.95 1.38 6.60
CA CYS A 73 3.52 1.48 6.36
C CYS A 73 2.82 0.69 7.46
N LEU A 74 2.10 1.41 8.34
CA LEU A 74 1.42 0.84 9.50
C LEU A 74 0.03 0.36 9.08
N ASP A 75 -0.17 -0.95 9.01
CA ASP A 75 -1.43 -1.57 8.55
C ASP A 75 -2.22 -2.18 9.70
N SER A 76 -3.32 -1.53 10.06
CA SER A 76 -4.31 -2.04 11.00
C SER A 76 -5.72 -1.53 10.70
N ALA A 77 -6.71 -2.40 10.89
CA ALA A 77 -8.11 -2.04 10.84
C ALA A 77 -8.57 -1.24 12.08
N ASP A 78 -7.88 -1.38 13.22
CA ASP A 78 -8.21 -0.68 14.46
C ASP A 78 -7.44 0.65 14.57
N PRO A 79 -8.11 1.83 14.56
CA PRO A 79 -7.45 3.12 14.70
C PRO A 79 -6.69 3.27 16.02
N LYS A 80 -7.09 2.60 17.09
CA LYS A 80 -6.38 2.62 18.38
C LYS A 80 -5.02 1.91 18.29
N VAL A 81 -4.92 0.88 17.47
CA VAL A 81 -3.64 0.20 17.23
C VAL A 81 -2.69 1.15 16.51
N ILE A 82 -3.17 1.85 15.47
CA ILE A 82 -2.38 2.86 14.75
C ILE A 82 -1.93 3.98 15.69
N GLU A 83 -2.84 4.52 16.51
CA GLU A 83 -2.52 5.53 17.52
C GLU A 83 -1.42 5.06 18.49
N ALA A 84 -1.48 3.80 18.93
CA ALA A 84 -0.52 3.23 19.87
C ALA A 84 0.88 2.97 19.28
N VAL A 85 0.99 2.75 17.95
CA VAL A 85 2.27 2.40 17.31
C VAL A 85 2.92 3.55 16.56
N THR A 86 2.16 4.54 16.11
CA THR A 86 2.68 5.69 15.36
C THR A 86 3.79 6.45 16.08
N PRO A 87 3.74 6.69 17.42
CA PRO A 87 4.82 7.36 18.14
C PRO A 87 6.13 6.56 18.21
N LEU A 88 6.15 5.29 17.86
CA LEU A 88 7.33 4.41 17.95
C LEU A 88 8.17 4.44 16.67
N VAL A 89 7.66 5.00 15.58
CA VAL A 89 8.39 5.02 14.31
C VAL A 89 9.46 6.10 14.28
N LYS A 90 10.62 5.78 13.70
CA LYS A 90 11.77 6.69 13.61
C LYS A 90 11.66 7.71 12.48
N ALA A 91 10.94 7.39 11.43
CA ALA A 91 10.72 8.24 10.27
C ALA A 91 9.22 8.45 10.05
N PRO A 92 8.79 9.55 9.38
CA PRO A 92 7.37 9.74 9.05
C PRO A 92 6.79 8.50 8.36
N PRO A 93 5.76 7.86 8.94
CA PRO A 93 5.22 6.61 8.40
C PRO A 93 4.23 6.87 7.27
N MET A 94 3.79 5.78 6.64
CA MET A 94 2.54 5.72 5.93
C MET A 94 1.50 5.00 6.79
N ILE A 95 0.26 5.47 6.82
CA ILE A 95 -0.84 4.84 7.57
C ILE A 95 -1.78 4.14 6.59
N ASN A 96 -1.94 2.86 6.74
CA ASN A 96 -2.82 1.99 5.96
C ASN A 96 -3.96 1.48 6.86
N SER A 97 -5.14 2.05 6.79
CA SER A 97 -5.66 3.07 5.91
C SER A 97 -6.72 3.91 6.63
N ILE A 98 -7.15 5.01 6.03
CA ILE A 98 -8.43 5.63 6.37
C ILE A 98 -9.52 5.11 5.42
N THR A 99 -10.75 5.16 5.88
CA THR A 99 -11.98 4.92 5.11
C THR A 99 -12.93 6.11 5.38
N TYR A 100 -13.97 6.28 4.58
CA TYR A 100 -14.96 7.33 4.83
C TYR A 100 -15.92 6.91 5.97
N GLU A 101 -15.33 6.71 7.15
CA GLU A 101 -15.98 6.34 8.41
C GLU A 101 -15.62 7.38 9.47
N SER A 102 -16.64 8.04 10.01
CA SER A 102 -16.48 9.22 10.88
C SER A 102 -15.53 8.98 12.06
N GLU A 103 -15.67 7.86 12.75
CA GLU A 103 -14.83 7.57 13.92
C GLU A 103 -13.36 7.32 13.54
N ARG A 104 -13.12 6.69 12.39
CA ARG A 104 -11.79 6.42 11.89
C ARG A 104 -11.09 7.69 11.44
N LEU A 105 -11.79 8.55 10.70
CA LEU A 105 -11.25 9.84 10.24
C LEU A 105 -10.86 10.75 11.42
N LYS A 106 -11.71 10.82 12.47
CA LYS A 106 -11.45 11.63 13.66
C LYS A 106 -10.19 11.25 14.42
N VAL A 107 -9.80 9.97 14.39
CA VAL A 107 -8.60 9.49 15.10
C VAL A 107 -7.37 9.58 14.19
N ILE A 108 -7.47 9.09 12.96
CA ILE A 108 -6.30 8.90 12.11
C ILE A 108 -5.82 10.20 11.45
N LEU A 109 -6.72 11.08 10.99
CA LEU A 109 -6.29 12.27 10.27
C LEU A 109 -5.51 13.27 11.15
N PRO A 110 -5.93 13.61 12.40
CA PRO A 110 -5.12 14.44 13.28
C PRO A 110 -3.76 13.82 13.59
N LEU A 111 -3.73 12.50 13.83
CA LEU A 111 -2.50 11.76 14.08
C LEU A 111 -1.56 11.80 12.87
N ALA A 112 -2.09 11.65 11.66
CA ALA A 112 -1.30 11.73 10.42
C ALA A 112 -0.71 13.13 10.23
N ALA A 113 -1.49 14.18 10.47
CA ALA A 113 -1.01 15.56 10.37
C ALA A 113 0.09 15.86 11.41
N GLU A 114 -0.07 15.43 12.66
CA GLU A 114 0.92 15.60 13.73
C GLU A 114 2.25 14.93 13.40
N HIS A 115 2.19 13.68 12.92
CA HIS A 115 3.39 12.88 12.61
C HIS A 115 3.91 13.04 11.18
N LYS A 116 3.31 13.96 10.37
CA LYS A 116 3.64 14.16 8.94
C LYS A 116 3.60 12.84 8.17
N ALA A 117 2.63 12.02 8.50
CA ALA A 117 2.48 10.70 7.90
C ALA A 117 1.83 10.80 6.51
N LYS A 118 2.25 9.95 5.60
CA LYS A 118 1.47 9.66 4.39
C LYS A 118 0.26 8.82 4.76
N VAL A 119 -0.83 8.97 4.01
CA VAL A 119 -2.10 8.29 4.31
C VAL A 119 -2.60 7.54 3.08
N ILE A 120 -2.88 6.27 3.24
CA ILE A 120 -3.66 5.50 2.26
C ILE A 120 -5.15 5.71 2.60
N ALA A 121 -5.90 6.21 1.62
CA ALA A 121 -7.33 6.46 1.75
C ALA A 121 -8.10 5.48 0.87
N LEU A 122 -8.75 4.51 1.51
CA LEU A 122 -9.48 3.45 0.85
C LEU A 122 -10.88 3.93 0.45
N CYS A 123 -11.25 3.78 -0.82
CA CYS A 123 -12.58 4.14 -1.33
C CYS A 123 -13.67 3.20 -0.78
N GLN A 124 -13.91 3.29 0.52
CA GLN A 124 -14.89 2.53 1.29
C GLN A 124 -15.61 3.47 2.26
N ALA A 125 -16.91 3.24 2.48
CA ALA A 125 -17.73 3.94 3.47
C ALA A 125 -18.46 2.94 4.37
N GLU A 126 -19.00 3.41 5.53
CA GLU A 126 -19.70 2.58 6.52
C GLU A 126 -20.81 1.69 5.92
N ALA A 127 -21.57 2.21 4.96
CA ALA A 127 -22.76 1.56 4.44
C ALA A 127 -22.59 0.86 3.10
N ALA A 128 -21.49 1.10 2.37
CA ALA A 128 -21.36 0.57 1.01
C ALA A 128 -19.90 0.49 0.53
N LEU A 129 -19.60 -0.57 -0.19
CA LEU A 129 -18.38 -0.70 -0.98
C LEU A 129 -18.55 -0.02 -2.34
N ALA A 130 -17.57 0.75 -2.77
CA ALA A 130 -17.57 1.41 -4.07
C ALA A 130 -17.25 0.41 -5.20
N HIS A 131 -18.27 -0.16 -5.84
CA HIS A 131 -18.09 -1.10 -6.94
C HIS A 131 -17.92 -0.42 -8.30
N THR A 132 -18.53 0.74 -8.52
CA THR A 132 -18.46 1.46 -9.80
C THR A 132 -17.37 2.52 -9.81
N THR A 133 -16.91 2.90 -11.01
CA THR A 133 -15.96 3.99 -11.21
C THR A 133 -16.46 5.28 -10.56
N GLU A 134 -17.73 5.63 -10.74
CA GLU A 134 -18.36 6.85 -10.21
C GLU A 134 -18.31 6.87 -8.68
N ALA A 135 -18.71 5.79 -8.03
CA ALA A 135 -18.70 5.68 -6.57
C ALA A 135 -17.27 5.79 -5.98
N LYS A 136 -16.28 5.19 -6.67
CA LYS A 136 -14.86 5.31 -6.27
C LYS A 136 -14.37 6.75 -6.37
N VAL A 137 -14.66 7.44 -7.46
CA VAL A 137 -14.25 8.83 -7.69
C VAL A 137 -14.95 9.78 -6.71
N GLU A 138 -16.23 9.56 -6.41
CA GLU A 138 -16.96 10.35 -5.42
C GLU A 138 -16.37 10.20 -4.01
N LEU A 139 -16.09 8.97 -3.58
CA LEU A 139 -15.46 8.74 -2.28
C LEU A 139 -14.04 9.30 -2.22
N ALA A 140 -13.26 9.19 -3.29
CA ALA A 140 -11.93 9.78 -3.38
C ALA A 140 -11.96 11.30 -3.16
N ALA A 141 -12.94 12.00 -3.75
CA ALA A 141 -13.11 13.45 -3.56
C ALA A 141 -13.41 13.80 -2.10
N LYS A 142 -14.33 13.07 -1.46
CA LYS A 142 -14.68 13.27 -0.04
C LYS A 142 -13.48 13.01 0.88
N LEU A 143 -12.74 11.91 0.64
CA LEU A 143 -11.54 11.57 1.42
C LEU A 143 -10.44 12.62 1.25
N ALA A 144 -10.27 13.18 0.05
CA ALA A 144 -9.32 14.25 -0.20
C ALA A 144 -9.71 15.53 0.54
N GLU A 145 -10.98 15.92 0.53
CA GLU A 145 -11.50 17.08 1.25
C GLU A 145 -11.30 16.95 2.77
N GLU A 146 -11.68 15.82 3.36
CA GLU A 146 -11.48 15.54 4.79
C GLU A 146 -10.00 15.56 5.18
N SER A 147 -9.13 14.95 4.35
CA SER A 147 -7.69 14.91 4.61
C SER A 147 -7.07 16.30 4.62
N VAL A 148 -7.37 17.12 3.62
CA VAL A 148 -6.87 18.50 3.54
C VAL A 148 -7.41 19.34 4.71
N SER A 149 -8.69 19.19 5.03
CA SER A 149 -9.32 19.91 6.15
C SER A 149 -8.69 19.59 7.50
N ALA A 150 -8.17 18.37 7.66
CA ALA A 150 -7.45 17.92 8.84
C ALA A 150 -5.95 18.26 8.83
N GLY A 151 -5.43 18.88 7.77
CA GLY A 151 -4.03 19.29 7.66
C GLY A 151 -3.10 18.26 6.99
N VAL A 152 -3.63 17.21 6.37
CA VAL A 152 -2.84 16.27 5.55
C VAL A 152 -2.73 16.81 4.12
N PRO A 153 -1.52 17.11 3.60
CA PRO A 153 -1.34 17.60 2.24
C PRO A 153 -1.77 16.57 1.18
N LEU A 154 -2.24 17.04 0.02
CA LEU A 154 -2.59 16.14 -1.09
C LEU A 154 -1.43 15.25 -1.54
N ASP A 155 -0.19 15.77 -1.49
CA ASP A 155 1.04 15.04 -1.84
C ASP A 155 1.40 13.92 -0.85
N ASP A 156 0.77 13.89 0.31
CA ASP A 156 0.87 12.82 1.30
C ASP A 156 -0.34 11.88 1.29
N LEU A 157 -1.30 12.09 0.38
CA LEU A 157 -2.52 11.29 0.27
C LEU A 157 -2.46 10.31 -0.91
N TYR A 158 -2.61 9.02 -0.60
CA TYR A 158 -2.61 7.89 -1.53
C TYR A 158 -4.00 7.26 -1.59
N ILE A 159 -4.77 7.58 -2.61
CA ILE A 159 -6.12 7.03 -2.77
C ILE A 159 -6.02 5.60 -3.30
N ASP A 160 -6.61 4.65 -2.55
CA ASP A 160 -6.81 3.28 -3.02
C ASP A 160 -8.26 3.12 -3.52
N PRO A 161 -8.48 2.89 -4.83
CA PRO A 161 -9.80 2.74 -5.40
C PRO A 161 -10.49 1.43 -4.99
N LEU A 162 -9.90 0.64 -4.09
CA LEU A 162 -10.38 -0.65 -3.61
C LEU A 162 -10.55 -1.68 -4.74
N ILE A 163 -9.53 -2.51 -4.92
CA ILE A 163 -9.50 -3.53 -5.97
C ILE A 163 -10.31 -4.75 -5.55
N PHE A 164 -11.38 -5.06 -6.28
CA PHE A 164 -12.14 -6.29 -6.09
C PHE A 164 -11.62 -7.44 -6.96
N PRO A 165 -11.75 -8.71 -6.49
CA PRO A 165 -11.34 -9.86 -7.26
C PRO A 165 -12.12 -10.00 -8.57
N LEU A 166 -11.42 -10.21 -9.68
CA LEU A 166 -12.03 -10.51 -10.98
C LEU A 166 -12.91 -11.76 -10.96
N ALA A 167 -12.62 -12.71 -10.08
CA ALA A 167 -13.43 -13.91 -9.90
C ALA A 167 -14.85 -13.61 -9.41
N ASN A 168 -15.06 -12.49 -8.72
CA ASN A 168 -16.35 -12.07 -8.18
C ASN A 168 -17.07 -11.06 -9.08
N ASP A 169 -16.30 -10.22 -9.79
CA ASP A 169 -16.83 -9.20 -10.69
C ASP A 169 -15.88 -8.98 -11.88
N THR A 170 -16.31 -9.37 -13.06
CA THR A 170 -15.50 -9.26 -14.29
C THR A 170 -15.22 -7.82 -14.72
N LYS A 171 -15.97 -6.85 -14.21
CA LYS A 171 -15.77 -5.41 -14.48
C LYS A 171 -14.90 -4.72 -13.44
N ALA A 172 -14.55 -5.39 -12.34
CA ALA A 172 -13.80 -4.80 -11.23
C ALA A 172 -12.49 -4.15 -11.64
N ALA A 173 -11.72 -4.82 -12.52
CA ALA A 173 -10.47 -4.27 -13.03
C ALA A 173 -10.67 -2.97 -13.79
N LEU A 174 -11.61 -2.95 -14.75
CA LEU A 174 -11.88 -1.77 -15.56
C LEU A 174 -12.37 -0.59 -14.72
N ALA A 175 -13.29 -0.85 -13.78
CA ALA A 175 -13.79 0.18 -12.87
C ALA A 175 -12.68 0.80 -12.01
N ALA A 176 -11.71 -0.02 -11.55
CA ALA A 176 -10.56 0.47 -10.80
C ALA A 176 -9.59 1.27 -11.67
N LEU A 177 -9.27 0.80 -12.89
CA LEU A 177 -8.39 1.49 -13.83
C LEU A 177 -8.94 2.88 -14.21
N GLU A 178 -10.20 2.96 -14.56
CA GLU A 178 -10.88 4.23 -14.88
C GLU A 178 -10.91 5.16 -13.65
N ALA A 179 -11.16 4.62 -12.46
CA ALA A 179 -11.13 5.40 -11.23
C ALA A 179 -9.74 6.00 -10.96
N ILE A 180 -8.66 5.21 -11.10
CA ILE A 180 -7.27 5.70 -10.98
C ILE A 180 -7.06 6.91 -11.90
N SER A 181 -7.38 6.78 -13.20
CA SER A 181 -7.18 7.85 -14.15
C SER A 181 -7.99 9.12 -13.79
N ARG A 182 -9.25 8.95 -13.41
CA ARG A 182 -10.12 10.09 -13.06
C ARG A 182 -9.69 10.75 -11.76
N ILE A 183 -9.28 9.99 -10.75
CA ILE A 183 -8.78 10.53 -9.46
C ILE A 183 -7.52 11.38 -9.70
N MET A 184 -6.54 10.85 -10.42
CA MET A 184 -5.29 11.56 -10.73
C MET A 184 -5.52 12.86 -11.52
N ASN A 185 -6.50 12.86 -12.44
CA ASN A 185 -6.83 14.04 -13.24
C ASN A 185 -7.65 15.07 -12.45
N ASN A 186 -8.56 14.63 -11.58
CA ASN A 186 -9.46 15.52 -10.84
C ASN A 186 -8.79 16.18 -9.62
N HIS A 187 -7.77 15.54 -9.06
CA HIS A 187 -7.10 15.99 -7.83
C HIS A 187 -5.58 16.08 -8.03
N PRO A 188 -5.07 17.10 -8.75
CA PRO A 188 -3.64 17.30 -8.94
C PRO A 188 -2.91 17.37 -7.59
N GLY A 189 -1.87 16.57 -7.43
CA GLY A 189 -1.10 16.43 -6.19
C GLY A 189 -1.48 15.20 -5.34
N VAL A 190 -2.63 14.55 -5.61
CA VAL A 190 -2.96 13.26 -4.99
C VAL A 190 -2.19 12.14 -5.68
N HIS A 191 -1.85 11.12 -4.93
CA HIS A 191 -1.33 9.84 -5.44
C HIS A 191 -2.40 8.76 -5.47
N THR A 192 -2.18 7.70 -6.25
CA THR A 192 -3.03 6.50 -6.21
C THR A 192 -2.21 5.27 -5.86
N THR A 193 -2.81 4.37 -5.08
CA THR A 193 -2.20 3.10 -4.68
C THR A 193 -3.19 1.95 -4.80
N CYS A 194 -2.74 0.71 -4.65
CA CYS A 194 -3.61 -0.44 -4.49
C CYS A 194 -2.91 -1.63 -3.85
N GLY A 195 -3.69 -2.45 -3.13
CA GLY A 195 -3.31 -3.82 -2.79
C GLY A 195 -3.38 -4.70 -4.02
N LEU A 196 -2.25 -4.81 -4.75
CA LEU A 196 -2.19 -5.42 -6.08
C LEU A 196 -2.77 -6.82 -6.14
N THR A 197 -2.49 -7.65 -5.14
CA THR A 197 -2.80 -9.08 -5.18
C THR A 197 -4.29 -9.41 -5.02
N ASN A 198 -5.12 -8.42 -4.66
CA ASN A 198 -6.57 -8.58 -4.54
C ASN A 198 -7.22 -8.92 -5.89
N ILE A 199 -6.74 -8.33 -7.00
CA ILE A 199 -7.33 -8.52 -8.33
C ILE A 199 -7.41 -10.00 -8.76
N SER A 200 -6.47 -10.80 -8.34
CA SER A 200 -6.32 -12.20 -8.75
C SER A 200 -6.85 -13.22 -7.73
N TYR A 201 -7.46 -12.76 -6.64
CA TYR A 201 -7.96 -13.67 -5.60
C TYR A 201 -8.98 -14.66 -6.19
N GLY A 202 -8.79 -15.96 -5.90
CA GLY A 202 -9.65 -17.03 -6.43
C GLY A 202 -9.34 -17.49 -7.87
N LEU A 203 -8.35 -16.88 -8.56
CA LEU A 203 -7.97 -17.25 -9.92
C LEU A 203 -6.71 -18.13 -9.95
N PRO A 204 -6.55 -18.99 -10.97
CA PRO A 204 -5.28 -19.64 -11.25
C PRO A 204 -4.26 -18.62 -11.80
N GLU A 205 -2.96 -19.01 -11.83
CA GLU A 205 -1.87 -18.20 -12.38
C GLU A 205 -1.86 -16.74 -11.89
N ARG A 206 -2.13 -16.54 -10.60
CA ARG A 206 -2.26 -15.23 -9.95
C ARG A 206 -1.13 -14.26 -10.30
N LYS A 207 0.10 -14.76 -10.40
CA LYS A 207 1.27 -13.91 -10.73
C LYS A 207 1.16 -13.29 -12.12
N LEU A 208 0.58 -14.01 -13.09
CA LEU A 208 0.35 -13.47 -14.44
C LEU A 208 -0.72 -12.37 -14.41
N VAL A 209 -1.84 -12.64 -13.72
CA VAL A 209 -2.94 -11.67 -13.56
C VAL A 209 -2.43 -10.39 -12.86
N ASN A 210 -1.70 -10.51 -11.74
CA ASN A 210 -1.15 -9.39 -11.00
C ASN A 210 -0.23 -8.53 -11.87
N ARG A 211 0.67 -9.13 -12.64
CA ARG A 211 1.59 -8.40 -13.54
C ARG A 211 0.84 -7.67 -14.64
N THR A 212 -0.14 -8.31 -15.28
CA THR A 212 -0.95 -7.70 -16.33
C THR A 212 -1.74 -6.51 -15.78
N PHE A 213 -2.38 -6.68 -14.63
CA PHE A 213 -3.13 -5.60 -14.00
C PHE A 213 -2.21 -4.43 -13.60
N LEU A 214 -1.03 -4.70 -13.01
CA LEU A 214 -0.07 -3.67 -12.63
C LEU A 214 0.36 -2.81 -13.83
N ILE A 215 0.71 -3.45 -14.96
CA ILE A 215 1.07 -2.74 -16.19
C ILE A 215 -0.07 -1.83 -16.65
N SER A 216 -1.29 -2.36 -16.66
CA SER A 216 -2.48 -1.58 -17.04
C SER A 216 -2.71 -0.42 -16.07
N ALA A 217 -2.64 -0.65 -14.76
CA ALA A 217 -2.85 0.38 -13.75
C ALA A 217 -1.82 1.52 -13.86
N ILE A 218 -0.55 1.19 -14.11
CA ILE A 218 0.50 2.18 -14.38
C ILE A 218 0.17 3.03 -15.61
N ALA A 219 -0.36 2.42 -16.68
CA ALA A 219 -0.78 3.14 -17.87
C ALA A 219 -1.97 4.08 -17.61
N PHE A 220 -2.84 3.75 -16.65
CA PHE A 220 -3.95 4.60 -16.20
C PHE A 220 -3.58 5.63 -15.13
N GLY A 221 -2.31 5.67 -14.69
CA GLY A 221 -1.82 6.71 -13.80
C GLY A 221 -1.35 6.24 -12.43
N LEU A 222 -1.55 4.96 -12.05
CA LEU A 222 -1.09 4.43 -10.76
C LEU A 222 0.38 4.79 -10.52
N ASP A 223 0.69 5.32 -9.32
CA ASP A 223 2.03 5.77 -8.98
C ASP A 223 2.58 5.20 -7.66
N ALA A 224 1.77 4.43 -6.94
CA ALA A 224 2.20 3.60 -5.81
C ALA A 224 1.52 2.21 -5.86
N ALA A 225 2.09 1.19 -5.22
CA ALA A 225 1.42 -0.11 -5.04
C ALA A 225 1.95 -0.87 -3.83
N ILE A 226 1.04 -1.58 -3.15
CA ILE A 226 1.36 -2.59 -2.13
C ILE A 226 1.56 -3.92 -2.87
N LEU A 227 2.78 -4.43 -2.86
CA LEU A 227 3.17 -5.61 -3.61
C LEU A 227 4.38 -6.34 -3.01
N ASP A 228 4.65 -7.56 -3.47
CA ASP A 228 5.87 -8.30 -3.11
C ASP A 228 7.05 -7.85 -4.00
N PRO A 229 8.00 -7.04 -3.49
CA PRO A 229 9.13 -6.55 -4.27
C PRO A 229 10.13 -7.66 -4.64
N THR A 230 10.04 -8.82 -3.99
CA THR A 230 10.94 -9.96 -4.24
C THR A 230 10.56 -10.77 -5.48
N ASP A 231 9.35 -10.56 -6.02
CA ASP A 231 8.98 -11.15 -7.32
C ASP A 231 9.66 -10.35 -8.46
N LYS A 232 10.84 -10.83 -8.88
CA LYS A 232 11.65 -10.17 -9.91
C LYS A 232 10.88 -9.92 -11.21
N LYS A 233 10.00 -10.84 -11.61
CA LYS A 233 9.19 -10.64 -12.84
C LYS A 233 8.14 -9.55 -12.67
N LEU A 234 7.57 -9.40 -11.47
CA LEU A 234 6.66 -8.31 -11.14
C LEU A 234 7.41 -6.97 -11.09
N TYR A 235 8.55 -6.95 -10.40
CA TYR A 235 9.41 -5.77 -10.33
C TYR A 235 9.92 -5.33 -11.71
N GLY A 236 10.36 -6.28 -12.56
CA GLY A 236 10.75 -6.00 -13.93
C GLY A 236 9.60 -5.42 -14.77
N ALA A 237 8.40 -5.98 -14.65
CA ALA A 237 7.20 -5.46 -15.31
C ALA A 237 6.87 -4.03 -14.88
N LEU A 238 6.97 -3.74 -13.57
CA LEU A 238 6.79 -2.40 -13.00
C LEU A 238 7.76 -1.40 -13.61
N LYS A 239 9.07 -1.68 -13.54
CA LYS A 239 10.11 -0.78 -14.06
C LYS A 239 9.95 -0.54 -15.56
N THR A 240 9.61 -1.59 -16.31
CA THR A 240 9.35 -1.49 -17.76
C THR A 240 8.13 -0.62 -18.05
N ALA A 241 7.02 -0.83 -17.33
CA ALA A 241 5.80 -0.06 -17.54
C ALA A 241 6.01 1.43 -17.21
N VAL A 242 6.68 1.76 -16.10
CA VAL A 242 7.01 3.14 -15.72
C VAL A 242 7.86 3.82 -16.81
N MET A 243 8.86 3.11 -17.32
CA MET A 243 9.73 3.59 -18.40
C MET A 243 8.94 3.84 -19.71
N VAL A 244 8.11 2.87 -20.13
CA VAL A 244 7.29 2.98 -21.36
C VAL A 244 6.29 4.12 -21.27
N MET A 245 5.78 4.40 -20.07
CA MET A 245 4.87 5.53 -19.83
C MET A 245 5.59 6.89 -19.69
N GLY A 246 6.90 6.96 -19.99
CA GLY A 246 7.68 8.21 -19.97
C GLY A 246 7.94 8.77 -18.56
N ARG A 247 7.81 7.93 -17.51
CA ARG A 247 8.01 8.33 -16.12
C ARG A 247 9.37 7.91 -15.54
N ASP A 248 10.29 7.51 -16.40
CA ASP A 248 11.69 7.19 -16.08
C ASP A 248 12.61 8.00 -16.98
N ASN A 249 13.19 9.06 -16.44
CA ASN A 249 14.04 9.99 -17.21
C ASN A 249 15.26 9.27 -17.80
N PHE A 250 15.36 9.30 -19.12
CA PHE A 250 16.44 8.63 -19.88
C PHE A 250 16.61 7.15 -19.57
N CYS A 251 15.55 6.46 -19.12
CA CYS A 251 15.52 5.03 -18.73
C CYS A 251 16.52 4.70 -17.61
N MET A 252 16.88 5.67 -16.77
CA MET A 252 17.95 5.52 -15.77
C MET A 252 17.62 4.50 -14.70
N ASP A 253 16.38 4.51 -14.21
CA ASP A 253 15.93 3.57 -13.17
C ASP A 253 15.86 2.13 -13.71
N TYR A 254 15.36 1.97 -14.95
CA TYR A 254 15.32 0.67 -15.61
C TYR A 254 16.73 0.11 -15.83
N ILE A 255 17.66 0.93 -16.38
CA ILE A 255 19.05 0.53 -16.59
C ILE A 255 19.74 0.18 -15.26
N ALA A 256 19.51 0.97 -14.22
CA ALA A 256 20.05 0.68 -12.88
C ALA A 256 19.53 -0.65 -12.33
N ALA A 257 18.23 -0.91 -12.45
CA ALA A 257 17.62 -2.16 -12.03
C ALA A 257 18.18 -3.37 -12.81
N PHE A 258 18.43 -3.21 -14.13
CA PHE A 258 19.10 -4.24 -14.94
C PHE A 258 20.52 -4.55 -14.43
N ARG A 259 21.34 -3.49 -14.22
CA ARG A 259 22.72 -3.65 -13.72
C ARG A 259 22.80 -4.31 -12.36
N GLN A 260 21.76 -4.15 -11.54
CA GLN A 260 21.62 -4.77 -10.22
C GLN A 260 21.04 -6.20 -10.28
N GLY A 261 20.74 -6.74 -11.48
CA GLY A 261 20.14 -8.07 -11.63
C GLY A 261 18.74 -8.22 -11.04
N ARG A 262 17.98 -7.10 -10.95
CA ARG A 262 16.63 -7.07 -10.38
C ARG A 262 15.53 -7.31 -11.43
N LEU A 263 15.81 -7.13 -12.72
CA LEU A 263 14.88 -7.47 -13.79
C LEU A 263 14.95 -8.97 -14.02
N GLY A 264 13.86 -9.71 -13.72
CA GLY A 264 13.79 -11.16 -13.72
C GLY A 264 13.64 -11.83 -15.07
#